data_6bc4a63d9beb330bc198017a91b99cfa
#
_entry.id   6bc4a63d9beb330bc198017a91b99cfa
#
_cell.length_a   1.000
_cell.length_b   1.000
_cell.length_c   1.000
_cell.angle_alpha   90.00
_cell.angle_beta   90.00
_cell.angle_gamma   90.00
#
_symmetry.space_group_name_H-M   'P 1'
#
loop_
_entity.id
_entity.type
_entity.pdbx_description
1 polymer ?
#
loop_
_entity_poly.entity_id
_entity_poly.type
_entity_poly.pdbx_seq_one_letter_code
_entity_poly.pdbx_strand_id
1 'polypeptide(L)'
;MHTRFTRALAAVICCIVLAASCTRLEVFATSTSNTKYSNLDSSKWNLVWSDEFSENSVDTNKWSFTIGGGGFGNNEQQYYTDSTENAYIENGCLVLNAIQESNGEENYTSAKLSSTSSWTYGRYEFRAKLPGGTGLWPAIWMLPKDINVYGGEWPICGEIDIMEYMGSDRDTVLGTLHYGNPWVYNTGYYDINGSFEDDFHDFVLEWLPGEFRWYVDGNLYQIQQDWYSADSSGTYSYPAPFDQEFYLMLNLAVGGFFPGDPNPADWTSTKFYIDYVRVYEYGGDLTPDSGSSSTQTPNVNLLQNSDFTTDYAGWTTWSENGAVFSVADSTLKADIYTTLPNTWSTQFYQNVDVYSSTTYRVSFRARSSVSRPITIGVEGVNNSTLFNSTCTATPEWQTYTYDFSPSVSCSGAKLLFFLGNVDGSQNVEHTVYFDDITLIPLPDDIVTNGNFANDLTSWSTWTENGSTYSVDAGGQCFVANIPTTLPNPWSAQLYQVIDVPATGSYRVTFKAKASMNREIRLALEKDGQSPLMDETMSVSGDWTNYSYDFTVSSAASGVKLVKLVMLALSTRGVYTASNRSPSFKKMSK
;
A
#
# COMPACT_ATOMS: atom_id res chain seq x y z
N MET A 1 -67.55 20.87 -20.07
CA MET A 1 -66.68 19.69 -20.47
C MET A 1 -65.18 20.09 -20.60
N HIS A 2 -64.76 21.03 -19.72
CA HIS A 2 -63.38 21.61 -19.82
C HIS A 2 -62.60 21.60 -18.51
N THR A 3 -63.04 20.83 -17.50
CA THR A 3 -62.43 20.83 -16.17
C THR A 3 -61.90 19.46 -15.70
N ARG A 4 -61.81 18.45 -16.60
CA ARG A 4 -61.27 17.12 -16.26
C ARG A 4 -59.96 16.78 -16.98
N PHE A 5 -59.45 17.62 -17.87
CA PHE A 5 -58.16 17.38 -18.60
C PHE A 5 -56.95 18.03 -17.94
N THR A 6 -57.14 19.01 -17.05
CA THR A 6 -56.05 19.71 -16.36
C THR A 6 -55.55 19.03 -15.09
N ARG A 7 -56.24 18.00 -14.56
CA ARG A 7 -55.79 17.24 -13.38
C ARG A 7 -55.02 15.98 -13.70
N ALA A 8 -55.10 15.48 -14.93
CA ALA A 8 -54.34 14.29 -15.35
C ALA A 8 -52.93 14.64 -15.84
N LEU A 9 -52.68 15.89 -16.29
CA LEU A 9 -51.36 16.33 -16.74
C LEU A 9 -50.45 16.79 -15.59
N ALA A 10 -51.03 17.23 -14.47
CA ALA A 10 -50.26 17.58 -13.27
C ALA A 10 -49.78 16.35 -12.46
N ALA A 11 -50.47 15.21 -12.56
CA ALA A 11 -50.06 13.98 -11.88
C ALA A 11 -48.96 13.20 -12.62
N VAL A 12 -48.83 13.36 -13.95
CA VAL A 12 -47.80 12.72 -14.75
C VAL A 12 -46.47 13.50 -14.70
N ILE A 13 -46.52 14.82 -14.53
CA ILE A 13 -45.33 15.66 -14.38
C ILE A 13 -44.74 15.54 -12.96
N CYS A 14 -45.58 15.28 -11.94
CA CYS A 14 -45.11 15.06 -10.57
C CYS A 14 -44.43 13.67 -10.36
N CYS A 15 -44.79 12.65 -11.16
CA CYS A 15 -44.17 11.33 -11.11
C CYS A 15 -42.85 11.24 -11.91
N ILE A 16 -42.57 12.17 -12.83
CA ILE A 16 -41.32 12.20 -13.61
C ILE A 16 -40.23 13.03 -12.90
N VAL A 17 -40.60 13.95 -12.01
CA VAL A 17 -39.63 14.73 -11.23
C VAL A 17 -39.22 14.02 -9.93
N LEU A 18 -39.97 13.02 -9.46
CA LEU A 18 -39.62 12.19 -8.29
C LEU A 18 -38.78 10.93 -8.64
N ALA A 19 -38.56 10.65 -9.93
CA ALA A 19 -37.72 9.55 -10.37
C ALA A 19 -36.28 9.95 -10.77
N ALA A 20 -35.96 11.28 -10.68
CA ALA A 20 -34.63 11.80 -11.04
C ALA A 20 -33.76 12.23 -9.83
N SER A 21 -34.18 11.95 -8.60
CA SER A 21 -33.43 12.27 -7.39
C SER A 21 -33.15 11.06 -6.49
N CYS A 22 -33.09 9.87 -7.08
CA CYS A 22 -32.75 8.65 -6.35
C CYS A 22 -31.80 7.78 -7.15
N THR A 23 -30.62 8.34 -7.50
CA THR A 23 -29.46 7.56 -7.94
C THR A 23 -28.19 8.34 -7.64
N ARG A 24 -27.70 8.20 -6.42
CA ARG A 24 -26.28 8.06 -6.12
C ARG A 24 -26.12 7.59 -4.69
N LEU A 25 -26.45 6.34 -4.48
CA LEU A 25 -25.82 5.56 -3.43
C LEU A 25 -24.57 4.97 -4.09
N GLU A 26 -23.49 5.72 -4.15
CA GLU A 26 -22.18 5.13 -4.36
C GLU A 26 -21.81 4.44 -3.06
N VAL A 27 -22.26 3.20 -2.94
CA VAL A 27 -21.66 2.26 -2.01
C VAL A 27 -20.25 2.05 -2.55
N PHE A 28 -19.27 2.74 -1.96
CA PHE A 28 -17.89 2.29 -2.04
C PHE A 28 -17.83 0.94 -1.32
N ALA A 29 -18.12 -0.14 -2.06
CA ALA A 29 -17.73 -1.46 -1.64
C ALA A 29 -16.21 -1.47 -1.67
N THR A 30 -15.57 -1.08 -0.57
CA THR A 30 -14.17 -1.40 -0.33
C THR A 30 -14.09 -2.92 -0.46
N SER A 31 -13.33 -3.35 -1.45
CA SER A 31 -13.06 -4.76 -1.70
C SER A 31 -12.47 -5.38 -0.41
N THR A 32 -13.25 -6.19 0.29
CA THR A 32 -12.81 -6.98 1.44
C THR A 32 -11.82 -8.10 1.04
N SER A 33 -11.31 -8.07 -0.19
CA SER A 33 -10.50 -9.15 -0.78
C SER A 33 -9.02 -9.13 -0.37
N ASN A 34 -8.56 -8.15 0.42
CA ASN A 34 -7.13 -7.96 0.71
C ASN A 34 -6.72 -8.17 2.18
N THR A 35 -7.55 -8.77 2.99
CA THR A 35 -7.22 -9.05 4.39
C THR A 35 -6.37 -10.32 4.55
N LYS A 36 -5.39 -10.28 5.47
CA LYS A 36 -4.63 -11.46 5.91
C LYS A 36 -5.49 -12.41 6.78
N TYR A 37 -6.67 -11.98 7.18
CA TYR A 37 -7.58 -12.69 8.09
C TYR A 37 -9.00 -12.66 7.54
N SER A 38 -9.24 -13.35 6.41
CA SER A 38 -10.55 -13.36 5.75
C SER A 38 -11.62 -14.15 6.51
N ASN A 39 -11.20 -15.01 7.45
CA ASN A 39 -12.06 -15.95 8.15
C ASN A 39 -12.21 -15.65 9.65
N LEU A 40 -12.06 -14.39 10.07
CA LEU A 40 -12.31 -14.02 11.46
C LEU A 40 -13.78 -14.26 11.82
N ASP A 41 -13.98 -15.09 12.83
CA ASP A 41 -15.30 -15.34 13.41
C ASP A 41 -15.62 -14.25 14.43
N SER A 42 -16.54 -13.36 14.08
CA SER A 42 -16.93 -12.23 14.95
C SER A 42 -17.44 -12.66 16.32
N SER A 43 -17.92 -13.90 16.47
CA SER A 43 -18.37 -14.43 17.75
C SER A 43 -17.23 -14.77 18.73
N LYS A 44 -15.99 -14.74 18.26
CA LYS A 44 -14.80 -15.02 19.07
C LYS A 44 -14.12 -13.79 19.67
N TRP A 45 -14.65 -12.61 19.45
CA TRP A 45 -14.21 -11.43 20.17
C TRP A 45 -14.74 -11.45 21.60
N ASN A 46 -13.83 -11.55 22.57
CA ASN A 46 -14.15 -11.62 23.99
C ASN A 46 -13.85 -10.27 24.65
N LEU A 47 -14.85 -9.66 25.26
CA LEU A 47 -14.68 -8.41 26.01
C LEU A 47 -13.71 -8.65 27.18
N VAL A 48 -12.60 -7.90 27.21
CA VAL A 48 -11.57 -8.01 28.26
C VAL A 48 -11.45 -6.76 29.12
N TRP A 49 -11.88 -5.62 28.61
CA TRP A 49 -11.91 -4.35 29.33
C TRP A 49 -12.98 -3.44 28.75
N SER A 50 -13.64 -2.68 29.60
CA SER A 50 -14.56 -1.62 29.16
C SER A 50 -14.69 -0.50 30.17
N ASP A 51 -15.16 0.66 29.68
CA ASP A 51 -15.76 1.69 30.48
C ASP A 51 -17.05 2.15 29.79
N GLU A 52 -18.16 1.93 30.45
CA GLU A 52 -19.52 2.31 30.00
C GLU A 52 -19.93 3.64 30.63
N PHE A 53 -19.03 4.33 31.31
CA PHE A 53 -19.21 5.62 31.98
C PHE A 53 -20.49 5.72 32.84
N SER A 54 -20.87 4.61 33.43
CA SER A 54 -22.08 4.49 34.27
C SER A 54 -21.94 5.09 35.66
N GLU A 55 -20.73 5.45 36.05
CA GLU A 55 -20.45 6.07 37.35
C GLU A 55 -20.76 7.57 37.34
N ASN A 56 -20.68 8.25 38.48
CA ASN A 56 -20.94 9.69 38.57
C ASN A 56 -19.70 10.58 38.32
N SER A 57 -18.55 9.95 38.13
CA SER A 57 -17.26 10.63 37.88
C SER A 57 -16.34 9.72 37.09
N VAL A 58 -15.32 10.30 36.48
CA VAL A 58 -14.27 9.55 35.77
C VAL A 58 -13.59 8.57 36.76
N ASP A 59 -13.52 7.28 36.39
CA ASP A 59 -12.86 6.26 37.19
C ASP A 59 -11.34 6.36 37.05
N THR A 60 -10.68 6.89 38.07
CA THR A 60 -9.21 7.06 38.09
C THR A 60 -8.44 5.74 38.26
N ASN A 61 -9.11 4.60 38.43
CA ASN A 61 -8.46 3.30 38.30
C ASN A 61 -8.33 2.86 36.86
N LYS A 62 -9.17 3.38 35.98
CA LYS A 62 -9.16 3.13 34.53
C LYS A 62 -8.43 4.22 33.74
N TRP A 63 -8.51 5.46 34.20
CA TRP A 63 -8.01 6.63 33.45
C TRP A 63 -7.07 7.50 34.31
N SER A 64 -6.01 7.97 33.72
CA SER A 64 -5.11 8.99 34.27
C SER A 64 -5.23 10.27 33.45
N PHE A 65 -5.16 11.42 34.15
CA PHE A 65 -5.20 12.73 33.49
C PHE A 65 -3.79 13.20 33.12
N THR A 66 -3.68 13.78 31.93
CA THR A 66 -2.53 14.62 31.56
C THR A 66 -2.84 16.05 32.01
N ILE A 67 -1.92 16.67 32.75
CA ILE A 67 -2.04 18.06 33.21
C ILE A 67 -0.89 18.87 32.62
N GLY A 68 -1.19 19.96 31.91
CA GLY A 68 -0.17 20.84 31.36
C GLY A 68 -0.59 21.53 30.06
N GLY A 69 0.24 22.45 29.62
CA GLY A 69 0.18 23.18 28.36
C GLY A 69 1.51 23.07 27.60
N GLY A 70 1.81 24.06 26.75
CA GLY A 70 3.09 24.15 26.02
C GLY A 70 3.06 23.46 24.65
N GLY A 71 1.88 23.23 24.08
CA GLY A 71 1.66 22.89 22.68
C GLY A 71 1.88 21.45 22.29
N PHE A 72 2.28 20.56 23.19
CA PHE A 72 2.43 19.10 23.00
C PHE A 72 3.12 18.67 21.68
N GLY A 73 4.04 19.49 21.18
CA GLY A 73 4.75 19.26 19.91
C GLY A 73 4.00 19.71 18.65
N ASN A 74 2.70 20.04 18.76
CA ASN A 74 1.82 20.38 17.65
C ASN A 74 1.37 21.85 17.64
N ASN A 75 1.93 22.70 18.51
CA ASN A 75 1.51 24.08 18.71
C ASN A 75 0.05 24.21 19.17
N GLU A 76 -0.44 23.23 19.95
CA GLU A 76 -1.75 23.25 20.58
C GLU A 76 -1.87 24.40 21.58
N GLN A 77 -3.07 24.95 21.78
CA GLN A 77 -3.31 26.19 22.51
C GLN A 77 -4.09 26.03 23.82
N GLN A 78 -4.40 24.79 24.22
CA GLN A 78 -5.08 24.49 25.48
C GLN A 78 -4.09 24.10 26.57
N TYR A 79 -4.51 24.34 27.81
CA TYR A 79 -3.98 23.69 29.01
C TYR A 79 -4.89 22.52 29.39
N TYR A 80 -4.38 21.31 29.42
CA TYR A 80 -5.11 20.16 29.90
C TYR A 80 -5.17 20.14 31.43
N THR A 81 -6.35 19.86 31.97
CA THR A 81 -6.63 19.85 33.41
C THR A 81 -7.29 18.55 33.84
N ASP A 82 -7.37 18.30 35.15
CA ASP A 82 -8.19 17.29 35.82
C ASP A 82 -9.48 17.88 36.41
N SER A 83 -9.85 19.09 35.99
CA SER A 83 -11.06 19.76 36.44
C SER A 83 -12.32 19.03 35.98
N THR A 84 -13.32 18.98 36.86
CA THR A 84 -14.66 18.48 36.54
C THR A 84 -15.42 19.43 35.56
N GLU A 85 -14.86 20.56 35.19
CA GLU A 85 -15.38 21.42 34.14
C GLU A 85 -14.89 20.96 32.76
N ASN A 86 -13.69 20.32 32.69
CA ASN A 86 -13.11 19.83 31.44
C ASN A 86 -13.35 18.33 31.21
N ALA A 87 -13.45 17.51 32.28
CA ALA A 87 -13.77 16.09 32.16
C ALA A 87 -14.73 15.62 33.24
N TYR A 88 -15.88 15.11 32.83
CA TYR A 88 -16.95 14.69 33.74
C TYR A 88 -17.89 13.68 33.07
N ILE A 89 -18.79 13.08 33.88
CA ILE A 89 -19.82 12.17 33.37
C ILE A 89 -21.15 12.94 33.26
N GLU A 90 -21.75 12.89 32.08
CA GLU A 90 -23.06 13.49 31.80
C GLU A 90 -23.92 12.50 31.00
N ASN A 91 -25.09 12.14 31.53
CA ASN A 91 -26.05 11.23 30.89
C ASN A 91 -25.47 9.85 30.51
N GLY A 92 -24.53 9.33 31.30
CA GLY A 92 -23.87 8.06 31.01
C GLY A 92 -22.74 8.14 29.99
N CYS A 93 -22.29 9.33 29.62
CA CYS A 93 -21.16 9.54 28.73
C CYS A 93 -20.03 10.25 29.45
N LEU A 94 -18.78 9.90 29.11
CA LEU A 94 -17.64 10.77 29.38
C LEU A 94 -17.74 12.00 28.48
N VAL A 95 -17.60 13.17 29.08
CA VAL A 95 -17.51 14.45 28.37
C VAL A 95 -16.13 15.02 28.52
N LEU A 96 -15.44 15.27 27.40
CA LEU A 96 -14.28 16.13 27.35
C LEU A 96 -14.73 17.50 26.83
N ASN A 97 -14.54 18.53 27.62
CA ASN A 97 -15.07 19.86 27.37
C ASN A 97 -13.93 20.87 27.21
N ALA A 98 -13.81 21.43 26.00
CA ALA A 98 -12.92 22.55 25.77
C ALA A 98 -13.63 23.87 26.13
N ILE A 99 -12.95 24.73 26.88
CA ILE A 99 -13.50 25.99 27.39
C ILE A 99 -12.54 27.12 27.02
N GLN A 100 -13.11 28.24 26.59
CA GLN A 100 -12.36 29.50 26.42
C GLN A 100 -12.16 30.15 27.80
N GLU A 101 -11.07 29.84 28.45
CA GLU A 101 -10.67 30.43 29.70
C GLU A 101 -9.16 30.41 29.83
N SER A 102 -8.59 31.41 30.51
CA SER A 102 -7.14 31.49 30.68
C SER A 102 -6.65 30.59 31.80
N ASN A 103 -5.63 29.79 31.52
CA ASN A 103 -4.89 29.03 32.50
C ASN A 103 -3.37 29.17 32.22
N GLY A 104 -2.67 29.94 33.05
CA GLY A 104 -1.28 30.29 32.78
C GLY A 104 -1.14 31.16 31.54
N GLU A 105 -0.35 30.71 30.59
CA GLU A 105 -0.12 31.39 29.29
C GLU A 105 -1.12 30.94 28.22
N GLU A 106 -1.91 29.86 28.47
CA GLU A 106 -2.88 29.33 27.52
C GLU A 106 -4.24 30.03 27.69
N ASN A 107 -4.99 30.15 26.58
CA ASN A 107 -6.30 30.82 26.54
C ASN A 107 -7.48 29.84 26.49
N TYR A 108 -7.21 28.55 26.57
CA TYR A 108 -8.19 27.49 26.58
C TYR A 108 -7.82 26.46 27.63
N THR A 109 -8.83 25.82 28.23
CA THR A 109 -8.67 24.61 29.02
C THR A 109 -9.38 23.46 28.32
N SER A 110 -8.90 22.25 28.53
CA SER A 110 -9.50 21.02 28.02
C SER A 110 -9.05 19.81 28.83
N ALA A 111 -9.35 18.59 28.36
CA ALA A 111 -8.93 17.37 29.02
C ALA A 111 -8.27 16.38 28.05
N LYS A 112 -7.30 15.64 28.61
CA LYS A 112 -6.62 14.49 27.99
C LYS A 112 -6.49 13.38 29.01
N LEU A 113 -7.06 12.22 28.67
CA LEU A 113 -7.06 11.02 29.49
C LEU A 113 -6.26 9.92 28.80
N SER A 114 -5.56 9.13 29.63
CA SER A 114 -4.85 7.92 29.17
C SER A 114 -5.33 6.72 29.96
N SER A 115 -5.54 5.57 29.31
CA SER A 115 -5.88 4.34 30.03
C SER A 115 -4.73 3.89 30.93
N THR A 116 -5.06 3.35 32.10
CA THR A 116 -4.09 2.73 33.02
C THR A 116 -3.68 1.33 32.53
N SER A 117 -4.46 0.74 31.66
CA SER A 117 -4.22 -0.55 31.00
C SER A 117 -3.64 -0.36 29.58
N SER A 118 -2.96 -1.38 29.09
CA SER A 118 -2.37 -1.42 27.74
C SER A 118 -2.55 -2.80 27.14
N TRP A 119 -2.55 -2.89 25.82
CA TRP A 119 -2.80 -4.13 25.09
C TRP A 119 -1.90 -4.20 23.87
N THR A 120 -1.65 -5.44 23.42
CA THR A 120 -1.09 -5.73 22.09
C THR A 120 -2.14 -6.51 21.32
N TYR A 121 -2.54 -6.00 20.16
CA TYR A 121 -3.63 -6.52 19.34
C TYR A 121 -5.01 -6.40 20.01
N GLY A 122 -6.06 -6.68 19.25
CA GLY A 122 -7.43 -6.65 19.75
C GLY A 122 -8.39 -5.90 18.85
N ARG A 123 -9.63 -5.81 19.28
CA ARG A 123 -10.66 -4.97 18.70
C ARG A 123 -11.02 -3.90 19.71
N TYR A 124 -11.00 -2.66 19.28
CA TYR A 124 -11.23 -1.46 20.09
C TYR A 124 -12.47 -0.77 19.55
N GLU A 125 -13.48 -0.59 20.38
CA GLU A 125 -14.76 0.02 20.02
C GLU A 125 -15.03 1.26 20.85
N PHE A 126 -15.40 2.33 20.19
CA PHE A 126 -15.74 3.62 20.79
C PHE A 126 -17.04 4.10 20.17
N ARG A 127 -18.00 4.48 21.01
CA ARG A 127 -19.16 5.20 20.55
C ARG A 127 -19.04 6.64 20.99
N ALA A 128 -19.01 7.56 20.04
CA ALA A 128 -18.72 8.95 20.33
C ALA A 128 -19.49 9.91 19.43
N LYS A 129 -19.75 11.12 19.95
CA LYS A 129 -20.32 12.26 19.24
C LYS A 129 -19.30 13.40 19.27
N LEU A 130 -18.89 13.85 18.08
CA LEU A 130 -17.77 14.77 17.93
C LEU A 130 -18.20 16.23 18.09
N PRO A 131 -17.30 17.12 18.55
CA PRO A 131 -17.60 18.55 18.70
C PRO A 131 -17.39 19.31 17.40
N GLY A 132 -18.23 20.29 17.09
CA GLY A 132 -17.97 21.25 16.01
C GLY A 132 -17.36 22.55 16.49
N GLY A 133 -16.61 23.19 15.61
CA GLY A 133 -15.99 24.48 15.83
C GLY A 133 -14.55 24.57 15.30
N THR A 134 -14.22 25.70 14.70
CA THR A 134 -12.89 25.92 14.12
C THR A 134 -11.79 25.78 15.16
N GLY A 135 -10.75 25.03 14.83
CA GLY A 135 -9.60 24.79 15.68
C GLY A 135 -9.80 23.71 16.74
N LEU A 136 -10.91 22.96 16.71
CA LEU A 136 -11.09 21.81 17.59
C LEU A 136 -10.53 20.54 16.97
N TRP A 137 -9.87 19.73 17.82
CA TRP A 137 -9.21 18.50 17.43
C TRP A 137 -9.45 17.39 18.48
N PRO A 138 -10.60 16.73 18.44
CA PRO A 138 -10.82 15.53 19.22
C PRO A 138 -10.04 14.37 18.60
N ALA A 139 -9.47 13.52 19.47
CA ALA A 139 -8.75 12.34 19.05
C ALA A 139 -8.98 11.14 19.98
N ILE A 140 -9.04 9.97 19.39
CA ILE A 140 -9.01 8.65 19.99
C ILE A 140 -7.81 7.91 19.40
N TRP A 141 -6.79 7.66 20.19
CA TRP A 141 -5.51 7.21 19.70
C TRP A 141 -4.71 6.39 20.71
N MET A 142 -3.53 5.90 20.35
CA MET A 142 -2.72 5.06 21.20
C MET A 142 -1.24 5.37 21.03
N LEU A 143 -0.50 5.29 22.15
CA LEU A 143 0.97 5.28 22.17
C LEU A 143 1.50 4.03 22.86
N PRO A 144 2.77 3.62 22.56
CA PRO A 144 3.38 2.48 23.20
C PRO A 144 3.57 2.72 24.70
N LYS A 145 3.33 1.68 25.50
CA LYS A 145 3.56 1.70 26.93
C LYS A 145 5.03 1.94 27.30
N ASP A 146 5.93 1.39 26.52
CA ASP A 146 7.36 1.60 26.64
C ASP A 146 7.95 2.06 25.30
N ILE A 147 8.21 3.35 25.19
CA ILE A 147 8.81 3.97 24.00
C ILE A 147 10.20 3.41 23.67
N ASN A 148 10.90 2.81 24.66
CA ASN A 148 12.26 2.31 24.47
C ASN A 148 12.33 0.92 23.83
N VAL A 149 11.22 0.23 23.63
CA VAL A 149 11.21 -1.07 22.94
C VAL A 149 11.72 -0.91 21.51
N TYR A 150 11.30 0.15 20.82
CA TYR A 150 11.75 0.48 19.47
C TYR A 150 12.24 1.93 19.40
N GLY A 151 13.55 2.11 19.28
CA GLY A 151 14.21 3.38 18.99
C GLY A 151 14.20 4.45 20.09
N GLY A 152 13.35 4.35 21.09
CA GLY A 152 13.30 5.28 22.24
C GLY A 152 12.75 6.66 21.93
N GLU A 153 12.20 6.90 20.75
CA GLU A 153 11.64 8.18 20.30
C GLU A 153 10.49 8.01 19.32
N TRP A 154 9.64 9.01 19.26
CA TRP A 154 8.62 9.15 18.24
C TRP A 154 9.24 9.65 16.90
N PRO A 155 8.79 9.18 15.71
CA PRO A 155 7.73 8.20 15.47
C PRO A 155 8.21 6.74 15.38
N ILE A 156 9.46 6.44 15.66
CA ILE A 156 10.04 5.09 15.53
C ILE A 156 9.30 4.08 16.41
N CYS A 157 8.87 4.53 17.60
CA CYS A 157 8.13 3.71 18.55
C CYS A 157 6.70 3.37 18.12
N GLY A 158 6.17 4.04 17.09
CA GLY A 158 4.80 3.90 16.58
C GLY A 158 3.76 4.75 17.29
N GLU A 159 2.71 5.12 16.56
CA GLU A 159 1.48 5.75 17.04
C GLU A 159 0.31 5.22 16.22
N ILE A 160 -0.84 5.01 16.86
CA ILE A 160 -2.05 4.46 16.25
C ILE A 160 -3.19 5.44 16.49
N ASP A 161 -3.68 6.10 15.43
CA ASP A 161 -4.83 7.00 15.52
C ASP A 161 -6.07 6.24 15.05
N ILE A 162 -6.96 5.98 15.99
CA ILE A 162 -8.21 5.26 15.74
C ILE A 162 -9.21 6.20 15.10
N MET A 163 -9.28 7.43 15.60
CA MET A 163 -10.09 8.51 15.07
C MET A 163 -9.44 9.85 15.37
N GLU A 164 -9.24 10.65 14.33
CA GLU A 164 -8.96 12.07 14.42
C GLU A 164 -10.01 12.86 13.63
N TYR A 165 -10.29 14.08 14.06
CA TYR A 165 -11.29 14.92 13.46
C TYR A 165 -10.95 16.41 13.61
N MET A 166 -11.24 17.18 12.59
CA MET A 166 -11.17 18.65 12.64
C MET A 166 -12.57 19.23 12.78
N GLY A 167 -12.83 19.97 13.84
CA GLY A 167 -14.16 20.57 14.06
C GLY A 167 -14.63 21.57 12.99
N SER A 168 -13.76 21.96 12.05
CA SER A 168 -14.08 22.76 10.87
C SER A 168 -14.48 21.90 9.65
N ASP A 169 -14.16 20.60 9.64
CA ASP A 169 -14.45 19.63 8.58
C ASP A 169 -15.42 18.57 9.16
N ARG A 170 -16.70 18.83 9.03
CA ARG A 170 -17.77 18.20 9.85
C ARG A 170 -18.15 16.80 9.40
N ASP A 171 -17.81 16.41 8.21
CA ASP A 171 -18.21 15.15 7.57
C ASP A 171 -17.07 14.15 7.41
N THR A 172 -15.84 14.51 7.76
CA THR A 172 -14.63 13.68 7.55
C THR A 172 -13.96 13.30 8.86
N VAL A 173 -13.64 12.01 9.04
CA VAL A 173 -12.73 11.50 10.08
C VAL A 173 -11.56 10.76 9.47
N LEU A 174 -10.47 10.63 10.24
CA LEU A 174 -9.23 10.02 9.82
C LEU A 174 -8.84 8.88 10.75
N GLY A 175 -8.18 7.86 10.19
CA GLY A 175 -7.43 6.84 10.92
C GLY A 175 -6.01 6.78 10.38
N THR A 176 -5.01 6.80 11.26
CA THR A 176 -3.61 6.96 10.86
C THR A 176 -2.69 5.99 11.60
N LEU A 177 -1.61 5.56 10.96
CA LEU A 177 -0.43 5.03 11.64
C LEU A 177 0.75 5.97 11.42
N HIS A 178 1.49 6.29 12.49
CA HIS A 178 2.77 6.99 12.42
C HIS A 178 3.90 6.06 12.81
N TYR A 179 4.96 5.99 12.00
CA TYR A 179 6.06 5.05 12.21
C TYR A 179 7.33 5.44 11.44
N GLY A 180 8.40 4.71 11.69
CA GLY A 180 9.60 4.70 10.86
C GLY A 180 10.56 5.85 11.08
N ASN A 181 11.77 5.67 10.51
CA ASN A 181 12.78 6.71 10.35
C ASN A 181 13.47 6.51 8.99
N PRO A 182 13.25 7.42 8.01
CA PRO A 182 12.50 8.68 8.14
C PRO A 182 11.03 8.48 8.48
N TRP A 183 10.42 9.48 9.14
CA TRP A 183 9.02 9.46 9.51
C TRP A 183 8.10 9.24 8.32
N VAL A 184 7.19 8.28 8.48
CA VAL A 184 6.09 7.98 7.56
C VAL A 184 4.79 7.99 8.35
N TYR A 185 3.73 8.50 7.72
CA TYR A 185 2.37 8.30 8.19
C TYR A 185 1.51 7.75 7.06
N ASN A 186 0.54 6.93 7.40
CA ASN A 186 -0.40 6.33 6.46
C ASN A 186 -1.82 6.55 6.97
N THR A 187 -2.60 7.37 6.26
CA THR A 187 -3.91 7.87 6.69
C THR A 187 -5.00 7.43 5.72
N GLY A 188 -6.10 6.90 6.27
CA GLY A 188 -7.37 6.73 5.55
C GLY A 188 -8.39 7.76 6.01
N TYR A 189 -9.27 8.14 5.11
CA TYR A 189 -10.34 9.11 5.32
C TYR A 189 -11.69 8.43 5.18
N TYR A 190 -12.65 8.85 5.99
CA TYR A 190 -14.03 8.40 5.89
C TYR A 190 -14.99 9.57 5.97
N ASP A 191 -15.78 9.75 4.91
CA ASP A 191 -16.75 10.83 4.77
C ASP A 191 -18.16 10.29 5.01
N ILE A 192 -19.01 11.06 5.73
CA ILE A 192 -20.43 10.77 5.88
C ILE A 192 -21.27 11.78 5.13
N ASN A 193 -22.49 11.39 4.79
CA ASN A 193 -23.49 12.35 4.29
C ASN A 193 -24.22 12.97 5.47
N GLY A 194 -23.63 13.99 6.11
CA GLY A 194 -24.14 14.64 7.31
C GLY A 194 -23.04 15.29 8.10
N SER A 195 -23.12 15.20 9.42
CA SER A 195 -22.10 15.73 10.30
C SER A 195 -21.90 14.81 11.49
N PHE A 196 -20.65 14.53 11.86
CA PHE A 196 -20.29 13.80 13.08
C PHE A 196 -20.70 14.51 14.38
N GLU A 197 -21.19 15.76 14.28
CA GLU A 197 -21.77 16.50 15.39
C GLU A 197 -23.25 16.19 15.64
N ASP A 198 -23.94 15.58 14.67
CA ASP A 198 -25.39 15.43 14.72
C ASP A 198 -25.80 14.29 15.65
N ASP A 199 -25.07 13.17 15.65
CA ASP A 199 -25.37 11.97 16.44
C ASP A 199 -24.08 11.24 16.90
N PHE A 200 -24.26 10.15 17.67
CA PHE A 200 -23.19 9.24 18.04
C PHE A 200 -22.88 8.28 16.89
N HIS A 201 -21.58 8.07 16.67
CA HIS A 201 -21.04 7.13 15.69
C HIS A 201 -20.14 6.10 16.38
N ASP A 202 -20.07 4.89 15.81
CA ASP A 202 -19.21 3.82 16.28
C ASP A 202 -17.90 3.83 15.53
N PHE A 203 -16.80 4.15 16.21
CA PHE A 203 -15.42 4.10 15.68
C PHE A 203 -14.77 2.81 16.16
N VAL A 204 -14.27 2.01 15.24
CA VAL A 204 -13.71 0.70 15.57
C VAL A 204 -12.37 0.49 14.89
N LEU A 205 -11.42 -0.02 15.67
CA LEU A 205 -10.14 -0.54 15.19
C LEU A 205 -10.05 -2.03 15.48
N GLU A 206 -9.74 -2.84 14.45
CA GLU A 206 -9.19 -4.18 14.64
C GLU A 206 -7.70 -4.14 14.38
N TRP A 207 -6.93 -4.44 15.39
CA TRP A 207 -5.47 -4.54 15.37
C TRP A 207 -5.06 -5.99 15.52
N LEU A 208 -4.51 -6.56 14.46
CA LEU A 208 -4.14 -7.96 14.32
C LEU A 208 -2.63 -8.07 14.05
N PRO A 209 -1.98 -9.22 14.26
CA PRO A 209 -0.58 -9.40 13.91
C PRO A 209 -0.32 -9.08 12.42
N GLY A 210 0.26 -7.90 12.16
CA GLY A 210 0.56 -7.44 10.80
C GLY A 210 -0.63 -6.92 9.98
N GLU A 211 -1.74 -6.56 10.61
CA GLU A 211 -2.88 -5.94 9.93
C GLU A 211 -3.67 -5.03 10.87
N PHE A 212 -4.07 -3.87 10.36
CA PHE A 212 -5.02 -2.95 10.98
C PHE A 212 -6.24 -2.76 10.08
N ARG A 213 -7.42 -2.62 10.69
CA ARG A 213 -8.68 -2.31 10.01
C ARG A 213 -9.43 -1.24 10.76
N TRP A 214 -9.87 -0.20 10.07
CA TRP A 214 -10.67 0.89 10.63
C TRP A 214 -12.09 0.84 10.11
N TYR A 215 -13.05 1.06 11.00
CA TYR A 215 -14.46 1.06 10.67
C TYR A 215 -15.15 2.28 11.28
N VAL A 216 -16.14 2.82 10.57
CA VAL A 216 -17.12 3.77 11.09
C VAL A 216 -18.51 3.20 10.86
N ASP A 217 -19.35 3.11 11.91
CA ASP A 217 -20.69 2.54 11.86
C ASP A 217 -20.75 1.17 11.17
N GLY A 218 -19.77 0.33 11.43
CA GLY A 218 -19.62 -1.00 10.84
C GLY A 218 -19.10 -1.03 9.40
N ASN A 219 -18.85 0.12 8.78
CA ASN A 219 -18.29 0.22 7.43
C ASN A 219 -16.76 0.22 7.51
N LEU A 220 -16.14 -0.82 6.95
CA LEU A 220 -14.69 -0.89 6.79
C LEU A 220 -14.25 0.14 5.74
N TYR A 221 -13.37 1.09 6.12
CA TYR A 221 -12.89 2.10 5.18
C TYR A 221 -11.38 2.04 4.92
N GLN A 222 -10.62 1.39 5.81
CA GLN A 222 -9.18 1.29 5.68
C GLN A 222 -8.65 -0.05 6.17
N ILE A 223 -7.69 -0.64 5.44
CA ILE A 223 -6.84 -1.75 5.86
C ILE A 223 -5.39 -1.32 5.67
N GLN A 224 -4.56 -1.52 6.70
CA GLN A 224 -3.11 -1.33 6.60
C GLN A 224 -2.38 -2.63 6.99
N GLN A 225 -1.38 -3.02 6.19
CA GLN A 225 -0.66 -4.29 6.32
C GLN A 225 0.84 -4.14 6.11
N ASP A 226 1.31 -2.92 5.92
CA ASP A 226 2.70 -2.66 5.61
C ASP A 226 3.18 -1.39 6.33
N TRP A 227 4.23 -1.57 7.14
CA TRP A 227 4.92 -0.53 7.88
C TRP A 227 6.32 -1.02 8.24
N TYR A 228 7.15 -0.15 8.76
CA TYR A 228 8.48 -0.50 9.22
C TYR A 228 8.88 0.34 10.42
N SER A 229 9.84 -0.14 11.18
CA SER A 229 10.54 0.66 12.18
C SER A 229 12.04 0.50 12.01
N ALA A 230 12.78 1.59 12.19
CA ALA A 230 14.23 1.62 12.06
C ALA A 230 14.82 2.75 12.91
N ASP A 231 16.02 2.52 13.42
CA ASP A 231 16.84 3.55 14.09
C ASP A 231 18.27 3.54 13.52
N SER A 232 19.19 4.22 14.19
CA SER A 232 20.60 4.27 13.79
C SER A 232 21.32 2.91 13.85
N SER A 233 20.75 1.90 14.51
CA SER A 233 21.29 0.54 14.61
C SER A 233 20.79 -0.38 13.50
N GLY A 234 19.73 -0.02 12.79
CA GLY A 234 19.17 -0.79 11.68
C GLY A 234 17.64 -0.84 11.68
N THR A 235 17.10 -1.72 10.87
CA THR A 235 15.66 -1.96 10.74
C THR A 235 15.22 -3.05 11.70
N TYR A 236 14.14 -2.82 12.42
CA TYR A 236 13.47 -3.81 13.25
C TYR A 236 12.63 -4.77 12.40
N SER A 237 12.48 -6.01 12.87
CA SER A 237 11.69 -7.01 12.15
C SER A 237 10.21 -6.69 12.18
N TYR A 238 9.54 -6.80 11.03
CA TYR A 238 8.08 -6.71 10.95
C TYR A 238 7.41 -7.75 11.88
N PRO A 239 6.32 -7.41 12.62
CA PRO A 239 5.51 -6.20 12.47
C PRO A 239 5.85 -5.06 13.45
N ALA A 240 7.12 -4.91 13.87
CA ALA A 240 7.53 -3.74 14.64
C ALA A 240 7.18 -2.43 13.91
N PRO A 241 6.75 -1.38 14.63
CA PRO A 241 6.70 -1.22 16.07
C PRO A 241 5.37 -1.66 16.70
N PHE A 242 4.43 -2.19 15.90
CA PHE A 242 3.06 -2.52 16.32
C PHE A 242 2.92 -3.99 16.75
N ASP A 243 3.85 -4.46 17.58
CA ASP A 243 3.85 -5.79 18.23
C ASP A 243 4.22 -5.69 19.72
N GLN A 244 3.98 -4.52 20.30
CA GLN A 244 4.18 -4.21 21.70
C GLN A 244 2.88 -3.68 22.32
N GLU A 245 2.86 -3.49 23.65
CA GLU A 245 1.70 -2.93 24.34
C GLU A 245 1.53 -1.42 24.06
N PHE A 246 0.32 -1.02 23.70
CA PHE A 246 -0.11 0.38 23.56
C PHE A 246 -1.23 0.69 24.54
N TYR A 247 -1.26 1.91 25.07
CA TYR A 247 -2.34 2.42 25.90
C TYR A 247 -3.20 3.42 25.13
N LEU A 248 -4.50 3.49 25.47
CA LEU A 248 -5.46 4.39 24.85
C LEU A 248 -5.30 5.82 25.36
N MET A 249 -5.56 6.77 24.48
CA MET A 249 -5.68 8.20 24.78
C MET A 249 -6.95 8.78 24.19
N LEU A 250 -7.59 9.64 24.97
CA LEU A 250 -8.79 10.39 24.61
C LEU A 250 -8.51 11.86 24.90
N ASN A 251 -8.60 12.73 23.92
CA ASN A 251 -8.43 14.16 24.18
C ASN A 251 -9.29 15.03 23.27
N LEU A 252 -9.47 16.27 23.68
CA LEU A 252 -9.98 17.35 22.86
C LEU A 252 -8.94 18.46 22.85
N ALA A 253 -8.09 18.50 21.82
CA ALA A 253 -7.13 19.59 21.62
C ALA A 253 -7.80 20.84 21.04
N VAL A 254 -7.16 21.99 21.23
CA VAL A 254 -7.60 23.29 20.69
C VAL A 254 -6.42 23.94 19.98
N GLY A 255 -6.59 24.29 18.72
CA GLY A 255 -5.53 24.84 17.89
C GLY A 255 -4.49 23.81 17.50
N GLY A 256 -3.44 24.27 16.87
CA GLY A 256 -2.31 23.47 16.45
C GLY A 256 -2.11 23.41 14.94
N PHE A 257 -1.07 22.70 14.53
CA PHE A 257 -0.71 22.63 13.10
C PHE A 257 -1.77 21.91 12.26
N PHE A 258 -2.52 20.99 12.84
CA PHE A 258 -3.49 20.17 12.11
C PHE A 258 -4.85 20.88 11.93
N PRO A 259 -5.57 21.31 12.99
CA PRO A 259 -6.88 21.96 12.83
C PRO A 259 -6.78 23.46 12.55
N GLY A 260 -5.59 24.06 12.64
CA GLY A 260 -5.36 25.50 12.57
C GLY A 260 -5.78 26.25 13.84
N ASP A 261 -5.74 27.57 13.78
CA ASP A 261 -6.07 28.42 14.92
C ASP A 261 -7.58 28.36 15.23
N PRO A 262 -7.97 28.33 16.53
CA PRO A 262 -9.37 28.36 16.92
C PRO A 262 -9.99 29.72 16.59
N ASN A 263 -11.26 29.71 16.20
CA ASN A 263 -12.04 30.92 16.05
C ASN A 263 -12.89 31.17 17.31
N PRO A 264 -12.55 32.14 18.17
CA PRO A 264 -13.28 32.40 19.40
C PRO A 264 -14.76 32.79 19.22
N ALA A 265 -15.17 33.13 17.99
CA ALA A 265 -16.54 33.48 17.70
C ALA A 265 -17.44 32.25 17.41
N ASP A 266 -16.86 31.11 17.09
CA ASP A 266 -17.61 29.91 16.72
C ASP A 266 -18.16 29.17 17.94
N TRP A 267 -17.42 29.21 19.05
CA TRP A 267 -17.76 28.48 20.27
C TRP A 267 -17.12 29.13 21.52
N THR A 268 -17.75 28.93 22.68
CA THR A 268 -17.18 29.34 23.98
C THR A 268 -16.92 28.15 24.90
N SER A 269 -17.65 27.06 24.69
CA SER A 269 -17.47 25.77 25.34
C SER A 269 -18.03 24.72 24.38
N THR A 270 -17.33 23.62 24.24
CA THR A 270 -17.73 22.55 23.30
C THR A 270 -17.34 21.20 23.86
N LYS A 271 -18.13 20.18 23.55
CA LYS A 271 -18.11 18.88 24.22
C LYS A 271 -17.87 17.76 23.21
N PHE A 272 -16.91 16.94 23.52
CA PHE A 272 -16.68 15.64 22.92
C PHE A 272 -17.30 14.58 23.84
N TYR A 273 -18.36 13.91 23.38
CA TYR A 273 -19.07 12.89 24.14
C TYR A 273 -18.59 11.51 23.76
N ILE A 274 -18.31 10.66 24.75
CA ILE A 274 -17.93 9.26 24.56
C ILE A 274 -18.87 8.40 25.42
N ASP A 275 -19.72 7.61 24.75
CA ASP A 275 -20.74 6.77 25.37
C ASP A 275 -20.13 5.52 26.01
N TYR A 276 -19.20 4.87 25.28
CA TYR A 276 -18.42 3.75 25.81
C TYR A 276 -17.07 3.61 25.17
N VAL A 277 -16.18 2.89 25.86
CA VAL A 277 -14.92 2.34 25.35
C VAL A 277 -14.89 0.86 25.68
N ARG A 278 -14.67 0.00 24.68
CA ARG A 278 -14.62 -1.45 24.84
C ARG A 278 -13.39 -2.02 24.14
N VAL A 279 -12.71 -2.94 24.81
CA VAL A 279 -11.54 -3.65 24.27
C VAL A 279 -11.82 -5.14 24.30
N TYR A 280 -11.59 -5.80 23.16
CA TYR A 280 -11.82 -7.22 22.99
C TYR A 280 -10.54 -7.91 22.56
N GLU A 281 -10.31 -9.11 23.10
CA GLU A 281 -9.29 -10.04 22.60
C GLU A 281 -9.93 -11.11 21.72
N TYR A 282 -9.21 -11.52 20.68
CA TYR A 282 -9.68 -12.59 19.81
C TYR A 282 -9.38 -13.95 20.40
N GLY A 283 -10.42 -14.73 20.74
CA GLY A 283 -10.32 -16.08 21.31
C GLY A 283 -10.14 -17.20 20.27
N GLY A 284 -9.87 -16.87 19.03
CA GLY A 284 -9.58 -17.80 17.94
C GLY A 284 -8.10 -17.85 17.56
N ASP A 285 -7.81 -18.55 16.48
CA ASP A 285 -6.48 -18.58 15.89
C ASP A 285 -6.26 -17.29 15.07
N LEU A 286 -5.20 -16.55 15.40
CA LEU A 286 -4.71 -15.39 14.66
C LEU A 286 -3.54 -15.75 13.75
N THR A 287 -3.46 -17.00 13.31
CA THR A 287 -2.56 -17.34 12.20
C THR A 287 -3.11 -16.70 10.92
N PRO A 288 -2.35 -15.85 10.24
CA PRO A 288 -2.77 -15.31 8.95
C PRO A 288 -3.17 -16.45 8.01
N ASP A 289 -4.22 -16.26 7.24
CA ASP A 289 -4.68 -17.26 6.26
C ASP A 289 -3.47 -17.73 5.45
N SER A 290 -3.18 -19.02 5.50
CA SER A 290 -2.07 -19.61 4.77
C SER A 290 -2.36 -19.50 3.27
N GLY A 291 -1.84 -18.46 2.64
CA GLY A 291 -2.06 -18.10 1.23
C GLY A 291 -2.67 -16.74 1.00
N SER A 292 -2.99 -15.95 2.04
CA SER A 292 -3.28 -14.53 1.89
C SER A 292 -1.99 -13.69 1.86
N SER A 293 -1.05 -14.06 1.04
CA SER A 293 -0.30 -13.09 0.26
C SER A 293 -1.38 -12.30 -0.48
N SER A 294 -1.38 -10.96 -0.41
CA SER A 294 -2.19 -10.08 -1.25
C SER A 294 -1.91 -10.39 -2.73
N THR A 295 -2.40 -11.53 -3.19
CA THR A 295 -2.23 -11.98 -4.56
C THR A 295 -3.35 -11.37 -5.36
N GLN A 296 -3.11 -10.15 -5.83
CA GLN A 296 -3.81 -9.71 -7.03
C GLN A 296 -3.75 -10.85 -8.03
N THR A 297 -4.87 -11.16 -8.65
CA THR A 297 -4.92 -12.27 -9.61
C THR A 297 -3.84 -12.06 -10.67
N PRO A 298 -2.85 -12.93 -10.78
CA PRO A 298 -1.77 -12.75 -11.75
C PRO A 298 -2.32 -12.62 -13.17
N ASN A 299 -1.69 -11.75 -13.96
CA ASN A 299 -2.03 -11.44 -15.35
C ASN A 299 -3.43 -10.80 -15.56
N VAL A 300 -4.08 -10.31 -14.52
CA VAL A 300 -5.29 -9.47 -14.64
C VAL A 300 -4.86 -8.01 -14.66
N ASN A 301 -5.34 -7.23 -15.63
CA ASN A 301 -5.09 -5.79 -15.66
C ASN A 301 -5.81 -5.12 -14.49
N LEU A 302 -5.07 -4.37 -13.70
CA LEU A 302 -5.59 -3.64 -12.53
C LEU A 302 -6.27 -2.32 -12.90
N LEU A 303 -6.02 -1.84 -14.13
CA LEU A 303 -6.51 -0.54 -14.60
C LEU A 303 -7.90 -0.67 -15.19
N GLN A 304 -8.70 0.35 -14.96
CA GLN A 304 -10.02 0.52 -15.58
C GLN A 304 -9.87 1.37 -16.84
N ASN A 305 -10.73 1.13 -17.84
CA ASN A 305 -10.82 1.92 -19.06
C ASN A 305 -9.45 2.25 -19.68
N SER A 306 -8.63 1.25 -19.83
CA SER A 306 -7.23 1.37 -20.23
C SER A 306 -7.00 1.28 -21.75
N ASP A 307 -8.06 0.97 -22.50
CA ASP A 307 -8.13 0.91 -23.97
C ASP A 307 -8.84 2.15 -24.58
N PHE A 308 -9.29 3.07 -23.73
CA PHE A 308 -9.89 4.36 -24.09
C PHE A 308 -10.98 4.28 -25.20
N THR A 309 -11.77 3.21 -25.21
CA THR A 309 -12.75 2.95 -26.29
C THR A 309 -13.82 4.03 -26.42
N THR A 310 -14.19 4.70 -25.33
CA THR A 310 -15.24 5.73 -25.32
C THR A 310 -14.82 7.05 -24.71
N ASP A 311 -14.09 7.01 -23.59
CA ASP A 311 -13.66 8.16 -22.80
C ASP A 311 -12.41 7.81 -21.99
N TYR A 312 -12.04 8.66 -21.02
CA TYR A 312 -10.98 8.37 -20.05
C TYR A 312 -11.48 8.33 -18.60
N ALA A 313 -12.74 7.91 -18.38
CA ALA A 313 -13.29 7.73 -17.06
C ALA A 313 -12.41 6.79 -16.21
N GLY A 314 -12.22 7.11 -14.93
CA GLY A 314 -11.29 6.39 -14.06
C GLY A 314 -9.85 6.91 -14.11
N TRP A 315 -9.51 7.77 -15.07
CA TRP A 315 -8.23 8.46 -15.13
C TRP A 315 -8.36 9.92 -14.70
N THR A 316 -7.46 10.37 -13.86
CA THR A 316 -7.36 11.77 -13.44
C THR A 316 -6.31 12.47 -14.28
N THR A 317 -6.62 13.68 -14.74
CA THR A 317 -5.72 14.51 -15.54
C THR A 317 -5.39 15.80 -14.80
N TRP A 318 -4.16 16.27 -14.94
CA TRP A 318 -3.70 17.53 -14.36
C TRP A 318 -2.84 18.30 -15.37
N SER A 319 -3.03 19.62 -15.44
CA SER A 319 -2.16 20.51 -16.21
C SER A 319 -2.16 21.92 -15.63
N GLU A 320 -0.97 22.48 -15.38
CA GLU A 320 -0.83 23.87 -14.92
C GLU A 320 -1.14 24.91 -16.00
N ASN A 321 -0.93 24.61 -17.27
CA ASN A 321 -1.04 25.55 -18.39
C ASN A 321 -1.96 25.10 -19.52
N GLY A 322 -3.03 24.38 -19.17
CA GLY A 322 -4.12 24.14 -20.11
C GLY A 322 -3.84 23.14 -21.21
N ALA A 323 -3.01 22.12 -20.97
CA ALA A 323 -3.02 20.95 -21.84
C ALA A 323 -4.43 20.33 -21.84
N VAL A 324 -4.91 19.93 -23.01
CA VAL A 324 -6.25 19.39 -23.17
C VAL A 324 -6.18 17.89 -23.38
N PHE A 325 -6.86 17.16 -22.48
CA PHE A 325 -7.02 15.71 -22.61
C PHE A 325 -8.36 15.38 -23.28
N SER A 326 -8.35 14.45 -24.19
CA SER A 326 -9.53 13.96 -24.91
C SER A 326 -9.32 12.52 -25.35
N VAL A 327 -10.38 11.84 -25.78
CA VAL A 327 -10.30 10.55 -26.45
C VAL A 327 -10.63 10.74 -27.93
N ALA A 328 -9.80 10.20 -28.80
CA ALA A 328 -9.99 10.19 -30.24
C ALA A 328 -9.49 8.86 -30.81
N ASP A 329 -10.30 8.22 -31.65
CA ASP A 329 -9.99 6.93 -32.28
C ASP A 329 -9.57 5.85 -31.25
N SER A 330 -10.31 5.75 -30.15
CA SER A 330 -10.03 4.86 -29.01
C SER A 330 -8.63 5.04 -28.42
N THR A 331 -8.09 6.25 -28.42
CA THR A 331 -6.81 6.58 -27.80
C THR A 331 -6.94 7.80 -26.88
N LEU A 332 -6.24 7.80 -25.75
CA LEU A 332 -6.08 9.00 -24.93
C LEU A 332 -5.13 9.97 -25.65
N LYS A 333 -5.61 11.18 -25.88
CA LYS A 333 -4.90 12.26 -26.55
C LYS A 333 -4.64 13.38 -25.56
N ALA A 334 -3.40 13.85 -25.48
CA ALA A 334 -2.99 15.03 -24.73
C ALA A 334 -2.42 16.09 -25.70
N ASP A 335 -3.16 17.18 -25.92
CA ASP A 335 -2.70 18.34 -26.68
C ASP A 335 -1.96 19.31 -25.73
N ILE A 336 -0.67 19.47 -25.95
CA ILE A 336 0.22 20.26 -25.11
C ILE A 336 0.61 21.52 -25.87
N TYR A 337 0.10 22.67 -25.43
CA TYR A 337 0.28 23.96 -26.12
C TYR A 337 1.54 24.70 -25.67
N THR A 338 1.97 24.50 -24.43
CA THR A 338 3.20 25.07 -23.90
C THR A 338 3.91 24.05 -23.04
N THR A 339 5.23 24.06 -23.09
CA THR A 339 6.03 23.29 -22.14
C THR A 339 6.12 23.98 -20.80
N LEU A 340 5.88 23.23 -19.78
CA LEU A 340 5.92 23.65 -18.41
C LEU A 340 7.26 23.28 -17.78
N PRO A 341 7.76 24.07 -16.81
CA PRO A 341 9.13 23.92 -16.31
C PRO A 341 9.38 22.61 -15.58
N ASN A 342 8.32 21.99 -15.03
CA ASN A 342 8.46 20.78 -14.22
C ASN A 342 7.93 19.54 -14.97
N THR A 343 8.49 18.38 -14.67
CA THR A 343 8.04 17.09 -15.26
C THR A 343 6.57 16.80 -14.96
N TRP A 344 6.11 17.13 -13.76
CA TRP A 344 4.75 16.91 -13.24
C TRP A 344 3.72 17.97 -13.68
N SER A 345 4.15 19.07 -14.31
CA SER A 345 3.24 20.17 -14.71
C SER A 345 2.14 19.77 -15.69
N THR A 346 2.27 18.66 -16.36
CA THR A 346 1.20 18.00 -17.13
C THR A 346 1.31 16.50 -16.87
N GLN A 347 0.22 15.87 -16.45
CA GLN A 347 0.20 14.45 -16.10
C GLN A 347 -1.20 13.86 -16.17
N PHE A 348 -1.26 12.55 -16.25
CA PHE A 348 -2.47 11.79 -16.00
C PHE A 348 -2.12 10.53 -15.21
N TYR A 349 -3.06 10.05 -14.38
CA TYR A 349 -2.84 8.90 -13.51
C TYR A 349 -4.13 8.17 -13.19
N GLN A 350 -3.99 6.94 -12.71
CA GLN A 350 -5.04 6.16 -12.10
C GLN A 350 -4.54 5.60 -10.76
N ASN A 351 -5.39 5.62 -9.73
CA ASN A 351 -5.08 5.02 -8.44
C ASN A 351 -5.15 3.50 -8.53
N VAL A 352 -4.18 2.83 -7.93
CA VAL A 352 -4.02 1.37 -7.91
C VAL A 352 -3.45 0.92 -6.58
N ASP A 353 -3.79 -0.27 -6.14
CA ASP A 353 -3.12 -0.89 -5.00
C ASP A 353 -1.90 -1.66 -5.50
N VAL A 354 -0.76 -1.46 -4.86
CA VAL A 354 0.48 -2.21 -5.16
C VAL A 354 1.07 -2.78 -3.88
N TYR A 355 1.66 -3.98 -3.99
CA TYR A 355 2.18 -4.73 -2.85
C TYR A 355 3.66 -5.03 -3.03
N SER A 356 4.45 -4.84 -1.96
CA SER A 356 5.91 -5.06 -1.96
C SER A 356 6.29 -6.53 -2.22
N SER A 357 5.38 -7.46 -1.93
CA SER A 357 5.55 -8.89 -2.23
C SER A 357 5.28 -9.27 -3.69
N THR A 358 4.79 -8.33 -4.52
CA THR A 358 4.34 -8.60 -5.89
C THR A 358 5.21 -7.87 -6.90
N THR A 359 5.63 -8.57 -7.95
CA THR A 359 6.24 -7.94 -9.13
C THR A 359 5.14 -7.57 -10.11
N TYR A 360 5.18 -6.34 -10.58
CA TYR A 360 4.22 -5.81 -11.56
C TYR A 360 4.87 -5.62 -12.91
N ARG A 361 4.05 -5.72 -13.96
CA ARG A 361 4.40 -5.27 -15.31
C ARG A 361 3.48 -4.14 -15.71
N VAL A 362 4.05 -2.97 -15.98
CA VAL A 362 3.36 -1.90 -16.71
C VAL A 362 3.73 -2.00 -18.19
N SER A 363 2.71 -1.99 -19.06
CA SER A 363 2.89 -1.94 -20.50
C SER A 363 1.91 -0.94 -21.09
N PHE A 364 2.34 -0.20 -22.11
CA PHE A 364 1.50 0.78 -22.81
C PHE A 364 2.02 1.04 -24.20
N ARG A 365 1.16 1.51 -25.09
CA ARG A 365 1.53 2.07 -26.38
C ARG A 365 1.52 3.58 -26.29
N ALA A 366 2.52 4.22 -26.87
CA ALA A 366 2.53 5.67 -27.00
C ALA A 366 3.16 6.12 -28.29
N ARG A 367 2.71 7.29 -28.78
CA ARG A 367 3.33 8.07 -29.85
C ARG A 367 3.21 9.55 -29.55
N SER A 368 4.03 10.35 -30.19
CA SER A 368 3.95 11.82 -30.09
C SER A 368 4.22 12.47 -31.43
N SER A 369 3.56 13.58 -31.75
CA SER A 369 3.81 14.32 -32.96
C SER A 369 5.24 14.85 -33.11
N VAL A 370 5.99 14.90 -32.03
CA VAL A 370 7.43 15.19 -31.98
C VAL A 370 8.12 14.14 -31.09
N SER A 371 9.39 13.84 -31.37
CA SER A 371 10.16 12.96 -30.46
C SER A 371 10.32 13.64 -29.11
N ARG A 372 9.88 12.96 -28.02
CA ARG A 372 9.96 13.50 -26.67
C ARG A 372 10.08 12.43 -25.59
N PRO A 373 10.76 12.70 -24.48
CA PRO A 373 10.73 11.81 -23.33
C PRO A 373 9.38 11.90 -22.58
N ILE A 374 8.99 10.78 -21.98
CA ILE A 374 7.85 10.60 -21.09
C ILE A 374 8.37 9.87 -19.85
N THR A 375 8.06 10.36 -18.66
CA THR A 375 8.34 9.63 -17.42
C THR A 375 7.11 8.87 -16.99
N ILE A 376 7.29 7.59 -16.67
CA ILE A 376 6.29 6.70 -16.09
C ILE A 376 6.69 6.45 -14.65
N GLY A 377 5.76 6.57 -13.73
CA GLY A 377 6.02 6.31 -12.32
C GLY A 377 4.88 5.56 -11.62
N VAL A 378 5.22 4.98 -10.48
CA VAL A 378 4.26 4.62 -9.45
C VAL A 378 4.65 5.39 -8.21
N GLU A 379 3.75 6.24 -7.75
CA GLU A 379 3.92 7.05 -6.55
C GLU A 379 2.97 6.57 -5.46
N GLY A 380 3.53 6.35 -4.28
CA GLY A 380 2.79 6.07 -3.08
C GLY A 380 2.35 7.34 -2.36
N VAL A 381 1.95 7.18 -1.11
CA VAL A 381 1.53 8.28 -0.23
C VAL A 381 2.63 9.34 -0.15
N ASN A 382 2.24 10.61 -0.11
CA ASN A 382 3.15 11.77 -0.09
C ASN A 382 4.10 11.85 -1.29
N ASN A 383 3.67 11.32 -2.45
CA ASN A 383 4.45 11.27 -3.68
C ASN A 383 5.80 10.50 -3.51
N SER A 384 5.85 9.54 -2.60
CA SER A 384 7.00 8.65 -2.47
C SER A 384 7.16 7.81 -3.74
N THR A 385 8.38 7.75 -4.29
CA THR A 385 8.64 7.02 -5.52
C THR A 385 8.74 5.52 -5.25
N LEU A 386 7.77 4.74 -5.72
CA LEU A 386 7.78 3.27 -5.69
C LEU A 386 8.38 2.67 -6.97
N PHE A 387 8.22 3.37 -8.09
CA PHE A 387 8.82 3.03 -9.37
C PHE A 387 8.96 4.30 -10.22
N ASN A 388 10.02 4.39 -11.01
CA ASN A 388 10.22 5.48 -11.97
C ASN A 388 11.03 4.97 -13.18
N SER A 389 10.63 5.35 -14.38
CA SER A 389 11.35 5.09 -15.63
C SER A 389 11.03 6.15 -16.66
N THR A 390 11.87 6.25 -17.70
CA THR A 390 11.67 7.19 -18.81
C THR A 390 11.77 6.46 -20.14
N CYS A 391 10.87 6.80 -21.08
CA CYS A 391 10.94 6.36 -22.46
C CYS A 391 10.90 7.57 -23.41
N THR A 392 11.21 7.35 -24.68
CA THR A 392 11.08 8.37 -25.73
C THR A 392 9.95 8.02 -26.68
N ALA A 393 8.85 8.78 -26.61
CA ALA A 393 7.77 8.68 -27.60
C ALA A 393 8.21 9.33 -28.91
N THR A 394 7.94 8.65 -30.02
CA THR A 394 8.24 9.07 -31.40
C THR A 394 6.95 9.25 -32.21
N PRO A 395 6.99 9.78 -33.43
CA PRO A 395 5.79 9.86 -34.28
C PRO A 395 5.14 8.51 -34.59
N GLU A 396 5.91 7.44 -34.53
CA GLU A 396 5.40 6.08 -34.73
C GLU A 396 4.97 5.47 -33.40
N TRP A 397 3.91 4.64 -33.42
CA TRP A 397 3.47 3.88 -32.27
C TRP A 397 4.57 2.93 -31.79
N GLN A 398 4.91 3.04 -30.51
CA GLN A 398 5.85 2.16 -29.82
C GLN A 398 5.17 1.54 -28.61
N THR A 399 5.52 0.29 -28.32
CA THR A 399 5.12 -0.39 -27.08
C THR A 399 6.27 -0.32 -26.08
N TYR A 400 5.96 0.13 -24.87
CA TYR A 400 6.89 0.21 -23.74
C TYR A 400 6.46 -0.76 -22.66
N THR A 401 7.41 -1.44 -22.03
CA THR A 401 7.14 -2.43 -21.00
C THR A 401 8.21 -2.36 -19.91
N TYR A 402 7.78 -2.30 -18.65
CA TYR A 402 8.64 -2.24 -17.49
C TYR A 402 8.14 -3.21 -16.43
N ASP A 403 9.05 -3.97 -15.83
CA ASP A 403 8.76 -4.79 -14.65
C ASP A 403 9.35 -4.08 -13.42
N PHE A 404 8.59 -4.04 -12.32
CA PHE A 404 9.03 -3.45 -11.06
C PHE A 404 8.43 -4.17 -9.87
N SER A 405 9.13 -4.11 -8.74
CA SER A 405 8.61 -4.55 -7.44
C SER A 405 8.68 -3.34 -6.52
N PRO A 406 7.56 -2.84 -6.01
CA PRO A 406 7.59 -1.70 -5.11
C PRO A 406 8.32 -2.07 -3.81
N SER A 407 9.07 -1.12 -3.25
CA SER A 407 9.81 -1.34 -2.01
C SER A 407 8.91 -1.47 -0.79
N VAL A 408 7.71 -0.91 -0.87
CA VAL A 408 6.65 -0.96 0.15
C VAL A 408 5.30 -1.15 -0.52
N SER A 409 4.36 -1.78 0.18
CA SER A 409 2.97 -1.86 -0.27
C SER A 409 2.29 -0.49 -0.12
N CYS A 410 1.40 -0.16 -1.04
CA CYS A 410 0.68 1.10 -0.99
C CYS A 410 -0.73 0.91 -1.57
N SER A 411 -1.74 1.19 -0.75
CA SER A 411 -3.12 1.30 -1.24
C SER A 411 -3.32 2.70 -1.81
N GLY A 412 -4.01 2.79 -2.95
CA GLY A 412 -4.23 4.04 -3.65
C GLY A 412 -2.96 4.68 -4.24
N ALA A 413 -1.89 3.92 -4.47
CA ALA A 413 -0.74 4.39 -5.22
C ALA A 413 -1.16 4.88 -6.60
N LYS A 414 -0.47 5.89 -7.13
CA LYS A 414 -0.76 6.45 -8.45
C LYS A 414 0.14 5.81 -9.50
N LEU A 415 -0.42 5.08 -10.46
CA LEU A 415 0.28 4.85 -11.73
C LEU A 415 0.13 6.12 -12.56
N LEU A 416 1.23 6.80 -12.84
CA LEU A 416 1.21 8.12 -13.45
C LEU A 416 2.16 8.24 -14.65
N PHE A 417 1.80 9.16 -15.54
CA PHE A 417 2.57 9.53 -16.73
C PHE A 417 2.82 11.04 -16.72
N PHE A 418 4.08 11.43 -16.59
CA PHE A 418 4.48 12.83 -16.62
C PHE A 418 4.76 13.28 -18.03
N LEU A 419 4.08 14.34 -18.45
CA LEU A 419 4.14 14.95 -19.78
C LEU A 419 4.64 16.39 -19.77
N GLY A 420 5.11 16.87 -18.63
CA GLY A 420 5.77 18.19 -18.53
C GLY A 420 7.18 18.17 -19.12
N ASN A 421 8.02 19.07 -18.71
CA ASN A 421 9.39 19.17 -19.20
C ASN A 421 10.31 18.13 -18.54
N VAL A 422 10.52 17.00 -19.21
CA VAL A 422 11.31 15.87 -18.69
C VAL A 422 12.83 16.12 -18.88
N ASP A 423 13.25 16.75 -19.99
CA ASP A 423 14.67 16.95 -20.32
C ASP A 423 15.06 18.36 -20.77
N GLY A 424 14.14 19.34 -20.68
CA GLY A 424 14.38 20.71 -21.07
C GLY A 424 14.24 21.02 -22.57
N SER A 425 13.90 20.04 -23.41
CA SER A 425 13.95 20.17 -24.88
C SER A 425 12.61 20.47 -25.55
N GLN A 426 11.49 20.41 -24.84
CA GLN A 426 10.16 20.45 -25.47
C GLN A 426 9.48 21.80 -25.38
N ASN A 427 9.93 22.73 -26.18
CA ASN A 427 9.35 24.10 -26.25
C ASN A 427 8.43 24.31 -27.46
N VAL A 428 7.77 23.28 -27.97
CA VAL A 428 6.89 23.35 -29.12
C VAL A 428 5.52 22.77 -28.81
N GLU A 429 4.49 23.31 -29.44
CA GLU A 429 3.16 22.72 -29.44
C GLU A 429 3.21 21.32 -30.05
N HIS A 430 2.65 20.33 -29.34
CA HIS A 430 2.65 18.94 -29.78
C HIS A 430 1.51 18.14 -29.12
N THR A 431 1.28 16.96 -29.68
CA THR A 431 0.27 16.03 -29.17
C THR A 431 0.92 14.70 -28.81
N VAL A 432 0.53 14.14 -27.68
CA VAL A 432 0.94 12.79 -27.23
C VAL A 432 -0.30 11.89 -27.19
N TYR A 433 -0.15 10.66 -27.63
CA TYR A 433 -1.21 9.65 -27.64
C TYR A 433 -0.79 8.44 -26.84
N PHE A 434 -1.76 7.87 -26.10
CA PHE A 434 -1.61 6.64 -25.32
C PHE A 434 -2.72 5.66 -25.64
N ASP A 435 -2.40 4.38 -25.54
CA ASP A 435 -3.33 3.28 -25.78
C ASP A 435 -2.84 2.00 -25.11
N ASP A 436 -3.73 1.01 -24.91
CA ASP A 436 -3.41 -0.31 -24.39
C ASP A 436 -2.59 -0.26 -23.07
N ILE A 437 -2.95 0.62 -22.14
CA ILE A 437 -2.23 0.73 -20.88
C ILE A 437 -2.62 -0.45 -19.99
N THR A 438 -1.65 -1.21 -19.51
CA THR A 438 -1.88 -2.31 -18.59
C THR A 438 -0.94 -2.21 -17.39
N LEU A 439 -1.45 -2.52 -16.22
CA LEU A 439 -0.67 -2.81 -15.01
C LEU A 439 -1.12 -4.18 -14.52
N ILE A 440 -0.26 -5.17 -14.65
CA ILE A 440 -0.59 -6.54 -14.26
C ILE A 440 0.35 -7.05 -13.17
N PRO A 441 -0.16 -7.65 -12.10
CA PRO A 441 0.65 -8.41 -11.18
C PRO A 441 1.18 -9.65 -11.91
N LEU A 442 2.48 -9.88 -11.78
CA LEU A 442 3.09 -11.09 -12.31
C LEU A 442 2.95 -12.23 -11.30
N PRO A 443 2.87 -13.49 -11.75
CA PRO A 443 2.90 -14.63 -10.84
C PRO A 443 4.16 -14.61 -9.97
N ASP A 444 4.06 -15.09 -8.74
CA ASP A 444 5.18 -15.20 -7.82
C ASP A 444 6.34 -16.00 -8.44
N ASP A 445 7.56 -15.51 -8.22
CA ASP A 445 8.75 -16.22 -8.64
C ASP A 445 9.06 -17.32 -7.62
N ILE A 446 9.03 -18.57 -8.09
CA ILE A 446 9.36 -19.75 -7.25
C ILE A 446 10.86 -19.79 -6.94
N VAL A 447 11.68 -19.08 -7.72
CA VAL A 447 13.14 -18.97 -7.51
C VAL A 447 13.44 -17.81 -6.59
N THR A 448 14.06 -18.08 -5.45
CA THR A 448 14.55 -17.05 -4.54
C THR A 448 15.95 -16.58 -4.94
N ASN A 449 16.26 -15.29 -4.69
CA ASN A 449 17.55 -14.68 -5.04
C ASN A 449 17.99 -14.97 -6.48
N GLY A 450 17.06 -14.95 -7.42
CA GLY A 450 17.35 -15.24 -8.83
C GLY A 450 18.21 -14.18 -9.51
N ASN A 451 18.26 -12.96 -8.98
CA ASN A 451 19.10 -11.85 -9.42
C ASN A 451 20.50 -11.85 -8.77
N PHE A 452 20.79 -12.78 -7.86
CA PHE A 452 22.04 -12.87 -7.10
C PHE A 452 22.39 -11.62 -6.28
N ALA A 453 21.39 -10.81 -5.89
CA ALA A 453 21.60 -9.60 -5.09
C ALA A 453 22.19 -9.90 -3.70
N ASN A 454 21.91 -11.10 -3.17
CA ASN A 454 22.41 -11.60 -1.91
C ASN A 454 23.44 -12.74 -2.12
N ASP A 455 24.40 -12.52 -3.00
CA ASP A 455 25.41 -13.51 -3.38
C ASP A 455 24.77 -14.86 -3.80
N LEU A 456 25.29 -15.99 -3.34
CA LEU A 456 24.73 -17.32 -3.62
C LEU A 456 23.70 -17.78 -2.58
N THR A 457 23.17 -16.90 -1.76
CA THR A 457 22.10 -17.25 -0.80
C THR A 457 20.94 -17.95 -1.52
N SER A 458 20.46 -19.07 -0.97
CA SER A 458 19.45 -19.97 -1.56
C SER A 458 19.91 -20.76 -2.79
N TRP A 459 21.15 -20.59 -3.28
CA TRP A 459 21.71 -21.36 -4.37
C TRP A 459 22.80 -22.30 -3.87
N SER A 460 22.86 -23.48 -4.46
CA SER A 460 23.89 -24.46 -4.21
C SER A 460 24.73 -24.70 -5.47
N THR A 461 26.00 -24.97 -5.27
CA THR A 461 26.92 -25.28 -6.36
C THR A 461 27.58 -26.65 -6.12
N TRP A 462 27.89 -27.35 -7.21
CA TRP A 462 28.63 -28.59 -7.14
C TRP A 462 29.64 -28.71 -8.29
N THR A 463 30.81 -29.26 -8.04
CA THR A 463 31.87 -29.46 -9.05
C THR A 463 32.73 -30.69 -8.76
N GLU A 464 33.08 -31.42 -9.81
CA GLU A 464 34.04 -32.54 -9.74
C GLU A 464 35.48 -32.15 -10.06
N ASN A 465 35.72 -31.09 -10.85
CA ASN A 465 37.02 -30.80 -11.45
C ASN A 465 37.55 -29.37 -11.22
N GLY A 466 37.34 -28.80 -10.03
CA GLY A 466 37.96 -27.54 -9.65
C GLY A 466 37.36 -26.29 -10.35
N SER A 467 36.13 -26.38 -10.86
CA SER A 467 35.39 -25.19 -11.25
C SER A 467 35.16 -24.30 -10.05
N THR A 468 35.24 -22.99 -10.23
CA THR A 468 34.98 -22.01 -9.19
C THR A 468 33.77 -21.17 -9.54
N TYR A 469 33.06 -20.74 -8.50
CA TYR A 469 31.82 -19.99 -8.62
C TYR A 469 31.89 -18.70 -7.79
N SER A 470 31.36 -17.64 -8.32
CA SER A 470 31.25 -16.35 -7.63
C SER A 470 30.06 -15.56 -8.16
N VAL A 471 29.70 -14.51 -7.44
CA VAL A 471 28.80 -13.48 -7.95
C VAL A 471 29.64 -12.25 -8.26
N ASP A 472 29.42 -11.66 -9.43
CA ASP A 472 30.03 -10.39 -9.80
C ASP A 472 29.30 -9.23 -9.11
N ALA A 473 29.97 -8.62 -8.13
CA ALA A 473 29.41 -7.54 -7.31
C ALA A 473 29.02 -6.27 -8.12
N GLY A 474 29.66 -6.07 -9.29
CA GLY A 474 29.32 -4.93 -10.18
C GLY A 474 28.16 -5.20 -11.12
N GLY A 475 27.81 -6.46 -11.36
CA GLY A 475 26.81 -6.88 -12.34
C GLY A 475 25.67 -7.71 -11.79
N GLN A 476 25.68 -8.06 -10.50
CA GLN A 476 24.69 -8.96 -9.89
C GLN A 476 24.45 -10.21 -10.76
N CYS A 477 25.49 -10.90 -11.12
CA CYS A 477 25.40 -12.09 -11.95
C CYS A 477 26.27 -13.22 -11.42
N PHE A 478 25.76 -14.45 -11.55
CA PHE A 478 26.53 -15.66 -11.26
C PHE A 478 27.62 -15.87 -12.31
N VAL A 479 28.82 -16.19 -11.86
CA VAL A 479 30.01 -16.49 -12.69
C VAL A 479 30.52 -17.87 -12.37
N ALA A 480 30.60 -18.73 -13.38
CA ALA A 480 31.28 -20.04 -13.28
C ALA A 480 32.57 -20.01 -14.11
N ASN A 481 33.69 -20.26 -13.47
CA ASN A 481 34.98 -20.44 -14.13
C ASN A 481 35.30 -21.93 -14.23
N ILE A 482 35.39 -22.45 -15.44
CA ILE A 482 35.60 -23.87 -15.75
C ILE A 482 37.01 -24.04 -16.31
N PRO A 483 37.98 -24.52 -15.50
CA PRO A 483 39.39 -24.55 -15.88
C PRO A 483 39.76 -25.69 -16.82
N THR A 484 38.98 -26.76 -16.88
CA THR A 484 39.28 -27.98 -17.65
C THR A 484 38.03 -28.57 -18.27
N THR A 485 38.19 -29.55 -19.17
CA THR A 485 37.11 -30.39 -19.68
C THR A 485 36.43 -31.12 -18.53
N LEU A 486 35.12 -31.05 -18.49
CA LEU A 486 34.32 -31.78 -17.54
C LEU A 486 34.00 -33.18 -18.07
N PRO A 487 34.15 -34.23 -17.26
CA PRO A 487 33.96 -35.60 -17.72
C PRO A 487 32.47 -35.93 -17.98
N ASN A 488 31.58 -35.29 -17.29
CA ASN A 488 30.13 -35.55 -17.38
C ASN A 488 29.33 -34.25 -17.44
N PRO A 489 28.12 -34.30 -17.99
CA PRO A 489 27.20 -33.14 -18.01
C PRO A 489 26.96 -32.54 -16.63
N TRP A 490 26.93 -33.33 -15.59
CA TRP A 490 26.67 -32.92 -14.21
C TRP A 490 27.92 -32.51 -13.41
N SER A 491 29.10 -32.50 -14.03
CA SER A 491 30.38 -32.22 -13.32
C SER A 491 30.54 -30.77 -12.86
N ALA A 492 29.70 -29.85 -13.29
CA ALA A 492 29.58 -28.50 -12.75
C ALA A 492 28.12 -28.06 -12.75
N GLN A 493 27.60 -27.71 -11.58
CA GLN A 493 26.18 -27.37 -11.40
C GLN A 493 26.00 -26.11 -10.56
N LEU A 494 24.99 -25.34 -10.93
CA LEU A 494 24.30 -24.37 -10.08
C LEU A 494 22.84 -24.82 -9.95
N TYR A 495 22.34 -25.00 -8.75
CA TYR A 495 20.98 -25.43 -8.54
C TYR A 495 20.34 -24.79 -7.31
N GLN A 496 19.02 -24.73 -7.33
CA GLN A 496 18.18 -24.39 -6.19
C GLN A 496 17.15 -25.48 -5.97
N VAL A 497 16.91 -25.85 -4.71
CA VAL A 497 15.79 -26.74 -4.36
C VAL A 497 14.56 -25.91 -4.19
N ILE A 498 13.50 -26.23 -4.93
CA ILE A 498 12.26 -25.50 -4.98
C ILE A 498 11.07 -26.44 -4.79
N ASP A 499 9.94 -25.88 -4.38
CA ASP A 499 8.65 -26.55 -4.39
C ASP A 499 7.82 -26.03 -5.55
N VAL A 500 7.23 -26.94 -6.31
CA VAL A 500 6.26 -26.62 -7.36
C VAL A 500 4.86 -26.84 -6.79
N PRO A 501 4.14 -25.78 -6.40
CA PRO A 501 3.02 -25.88 -5.45
C PRO A 501 1.74 -26.50 -6.04
N ALA A 502 1.57 -26.51 -7.37
CA ALA A 502 0.33 -26.98 -7.98
C ALA A 502 0.53 -27.53 -9.39
N THR A 503 -0.47 -28.25 -9.90
CA THR A 503 -0.57 -28.57 -11.34
C THR A 503 -0.70 -27.30 -12.17
N GLY A 504 -0.13 -27.29 -13.38
CA GLY A 504 -0.27 -26.18 -14.31
C GLY A 504 0.92 -26.01 -15.24
N SER A 505 0.86 -24.97 -16.04
CA SER A 505 1.93 -24.57 -16.94
C SER A 505 2.85 -23.56 -16.23
N TYR A 506 4.14 -23.70 -16.43
CA TYR A 506 5.17 -22.89 -15.81
C TYR A 506 6.14 -22.38 -16.87
N ARG A 507 6.79 -21.27 -16.58
CA ARG A 507 7.84 -20.69 -17.43
C ARG A 507 9.12 -20.43 -16.63
N VAL A 508 10.25 -20.90 -17.15
CA VAL A 508 11.57 -20.53 -16.67
C VAL A 508 12.19 -19.54 -17.62
N THR A 509 12.66 -18.41 -17.10
CA THR A 509 13.41 -17.43 -17.90
C THR A 509 14.74 -17.10 -17.24
N PHE A 510 15.76 -16.85 -18.05
CA PHE A 510 17.07 -16.37 -17.57
C PHE A 510 17.86 -15.76 -18.71
N LYS A 511 18.91 -15.02 -18.36
CA LYS A 511 19.94 -14.58 -19.31
C LYS A 511 21.24 -15.33 -19.07
N ALA A 512 21.93 -15.66 -20.15
CA ALA A 512 23.25 -16.25 -20.08
C ALA A 512 24.14 -15.78 -21.21
N LYS A 513 25.46 -15.76 -20.95
CA LYS A 513 26.52 -15.66 -21.95
C LYS A 513 27.68 -16.55 -21.57
N ALA A 514 28.54 -16.88 -22.52
CA ALA A 514 29.73 -17.67 -22.29
C ALA A 514 30.91 -17.06 -23.06
N SER A 515 32.13 -17.18 -22.56
CA SER A 515 33.34 -16.71 -23.28
C SER A 515 33.61 -17.47 -24.57
N MET A 516 32.91 -18.58 -24.79
CA MET A 516 32.93 -19.40 -26.00
C MET A 516 31.58 -20.11 -26.19
N ASN A 517 31.26 -20.47 -27.42
CA ASN A 517 30.02 -21.21 -27.69
C ASN A 517 30.05 -22.58 -27.02
N ARG A 518 28.97 -22.89 -26.29
CA ARG A 518 28.81 -24.22 -25.69
C ARG A 518 27.38 -24.51 -25.35
N GLU A 519 27.11 -25.78 -25.11
CA GLU A 519 25.82 -26.24 -24.64
C GLU A 519 25.75 -26.24 -23.10
N ILE A 520 24.63 -25.84 -22.57
CA ILE A 520 24.23 -25.98 -21.18
C ILE A 520 22.90 -26.71 -21.10
N ARG A 521 22.70 -27.43 -20.01
CA ARG A 521 21.42 -28.12 -19.72
C ARG A 521 20.68 -27.40 -18.62
N LEU A 522 19.40 -27.16 -18.82
CA LEU A 522 18.44 -26.69 -17.82
C LEU A 522 17.50 -27.82 -17.49
N ALA A 523 17.39 -28.22 -16.24
CA ALA A 523 16.53 -29.31 -15.85
C ALA A 523 15.79 -29.01 -14.54
N LEU A 524 14.62 -29.61 -14.41
CA LEU A 524 13.84 -29.67 -13.18
C LEU A 524 13.78 -31.15 -12.75
N GLU A 525 14.58 -31.50 -11.76
CA GLU A 525 14.85 -32.89 -11.41
C GLU A 525 14.44 -33.19 -9.97
N LYS A 526 13.94 -34.41 -9.75
CA LYS A 526 13.76 -35.01 -8.43
C LYS A 526 14.46 -36.36 -8.40
N ASP A 527 15.27 -36.58 -7.38
CA ASP A 527 16.07 -37.81 -7.26
C ASP A 527 15.19 -39.08 -7.41
N GLY A 528 15.59 -39.98 -8.31
CA GLY A 528 14.89 -41.22 -8.60
C GLY A 528 13.64 -41.11 -9.47
N GLN A 529 13.35 -39.94 -10.05
CA GLN A 529 12.23 -39.70 -10.94
C GLN A 529 12.69 -39.18 -12.31
N SER A 530 11.85 -39.29 -13.33
CA SER A 530 12.08 -38.61 -14.61
C SER A 530 12.02 -37.10 -14.40
N PRO A 531 12.87 -36.32 -15.08
CA PRO A 531 12.82 -34.85 -15.01
C PRO A 531 11.42 -34.31 -15.36
N LEU A 532 10.98 -33.30 -14.64
CA LEU A 532 9.75 -32.56 -14.98
C LEU A 532 9.99 -31.66 -16.21
N MET A 533 11.23 -31.23 -16.41
CA MET A 533 11.72 -30.47 -17.56
C MET A 533 13.18 -30.80 -17.79
N ASP A 534 13.60 -30.91 -19.06
CA ASP A 534 14.99 -31.23 -19.45
C ASP A 534 15.28 -30.61 -20.82
N GLU A 535 16.00 -29.48 -20.81
CA GLU A 535 16.29 -28.69 -22.02
C GLU A 535 17.81 -28.49 -22.17
N THR A 536 18.29 -28.60 -23.41
CA THR A 536 19.68 -28.29 -23.76
C THR A 536 19.69 -27.09 -24.71
N MET A 537 20.58 -26.13 -24.46
CA MET A 537 20.68 -24.91 -25.24
C MET A 537 22.12 -24.49 -25.48
N SER A 538 22.36 -23.82 -26.61
CA SER A 538 23.66 -23.23 -26.92
C SER A 538 23.74 -21.82 -26.33
N VAL A 539 24.85 -21.54 -25.62
CA VAL A 539 25.17 -20.21 -25.08
C VAL A 539 26.41 -19.67 -25.76
N SER A 540 26.35 -18.41 -26.20
CA SER A 540 27.42 -17.72 -26.95
C SER A 540 28.03 -16.55 -26.18
N GLY A 541 28.88 -15.75 -26.82
CA GLY A 541 29.60 -14.61 -26.24
C GLY A 541 28.72 -13.44 -25.82
N ASP A 542 27.53 -13.31 -26.39
CA ASP A 542 26.61 -12.22 -26.09
C ASP A 542 25.52 -12.62 -25.10
N TRP A 543 25.04 -11.66 -24.32
CA TRP A 543 23.93 -11.86 -23.42
C TRP A 543 22.64 -12.21 -24.18
N THR A 544 22.16 -13.44 -23.99
CA THR A 544 20.95 -13.98 -24.64
C THR A 544 19.89 -14.32 -23.61
N ASN A 545 18.63 -13.98 -23.90
CA ASN A 545 17.48 -14.37 -23.11
C ASN A 545 17.02 -15.77 -23.50
N TYR A 546 16.77 -16.61 -22.50
CA TYR A 546 16.22 -17.96 -22.66
C TYR A 546 14.88 -18.03 -21.95
N SER A 547 13.91 -18.72 -22.55
CA SER A 547 12.56 -18.90 -22.01
C SER A 547 12.04 -20.27 -22.41
N TYR A 548 11.61 -21.06 -21.42
CA TYR A 548 11.09 -22.42 -21.60
C TYR A 548 9.79 -22.61 -20.85
N ASP A 549 8.77 -23.06 -21.57
CA ASP A 549 7.46 -23.41 -21.04
C ASP A 549 7.36 -24.91 -20.81
N PHE A 550 6.79 -25.33 -19.69
CA PHE A 550 6.55 -26.74 -19.39
C PHE A 550 5.30 -26.90 -18.52
N THR A 551 4.78 -28.12 -18.43
CA THR A 551 3.56 -28.40 -17.66
C THR A 551 3.84 -29.45 -16.59
N VAL A 552 3.39 -29.17 -15.38
CA VAL A 552 3.47 -30.07 -14.24
C VAL A 552 2.09 -30.67 -13.98
N SER A 553 2.00 -31.99 -13.94
CA SER A 553 0.75 -32.74 -13.76
C SER A 553 0.35 -32.95 -12.29
N SER A 554 1.27 -32.72 -11.35
CA SER A 554 1.02 -32.78 -9.90
C SER A 554 1.99 -31.84 -9.15
N ALA A 555 1.56 -31.34 -7.99
CA ALA A 555 2.47 -30.63 -7.10
C ALA A 555 3.69 -31.50 -6.77
N ALA A 556 4.87 -30.88 -6.67
CA ALA A 556 6.11 -31.60 -6.36
C ALA A 556 6.97 -30.74 -5.43
N SER A 557 7.39 -31.32 -4.29
CA SER A 557 8.31 -30.68 -3.34
C SER A 557 9.71 -31.25 -3.44
N GLY A 558 10.70 -30.41 -3.06
CA GLY A 558 12.09 -30.79 -3.06
C GLY A 558 12.66 -31.03 -4.47
N VAL A 559 12.18 -30.31 -5.46
CA VAL A 559 12.64 -30.41 -6.84
C VAL A 559 13.88 -29.55 -7.03
N LYS A 560 14.93 -30.11 -7.62
CA LYS A 560 16.13 -29.34 -7.99
C LYS A 560 15.89 -28.63 -9.32
N LEU A 561 15.86 -27.30 -9.29
CA LEU A 561 16.01 -26.50 -10.50
C LEU A 561 17.51 -26.39 -10.80
N VAL A 562 17.99 -27.20 -11.73
CA VAL A 562 19.40 -27.20 -12.16
C VAL A 562 19.53 -26.20 -13.31
N LYS A 563 20.17 -25.07 -13.04
CA LYS A 563 20.28 -23.97 -13.99
C LYS A 563 21.49 -24.06 -14.93
N LEU A 564 22.50 -24.81 -14.56
CA LEU A 564 23.74 -24.94 -15.33
C LEU A 564 24.35 -26.32 -15.10
N VAL A 565 24.07 -27.23 -16.00
CA VAL A 565 24.83 -28.44 -16.18
C VAL A 565 25.63 -28.27 -17.47
N MET A 566 26.95 -28.26 -17.38
CA MET A 566 27.79 -28.01 -18.54
C MET A 566 28.09 -29.31 -19.28
N LEU A 567 27.54 -29.43 -20.49
CA LEU A 567 27.88 -30.56 -21.38
C LEU A 567 29.37 -30.52 -21.77
N ALA A 568 30.00 -31.67 -21.74
CA ALA A 568 31.44 -31.82 -21.92
C ALA A 568 31.93 -31.32 -23.27
N LEU A 569 32.79 -30.29 -23.29
CA LEU A 569 33.65 -29.93 -24.44
C LEU A 569 35.02 -29.44 -24.00
N SER A 570 36.01 -29.55 -24.84
CA SER A 570 37.45 -29.62 -24.57
C SER A 570 38.19 -28.30 -24.31
N THR A 571 37.56 -27.23 -23.79
CA THR A 571 38.22 -25.92 -23.66
C THR A 571 37.78 -25.10 -22.45
N ARG A 572 38.68 -24.24 -21.93
CA ARG A 572 38.48 -23.34 -20.79
C ARG A 572 37.51 -22.21 -21.12
N GLY A 573 36.62 -21.82 -20.20
CA GLY A 573 35.70 -20.69 -20.38
C GLY A 573 35.23 -20.05 -19.08
N VAL A 574 34.91 -18.74 -19.15
CA VAL A 574 34.27 -17.97 -18.08
C VAL A 574 32.80 -17.73 -18.46
N TYR A 575 31.90 -17.93 -17.55
CA TYR A 575 30.45 -17.84 -17.75
C TYR A 575 29.84 -16.84 -16.79
N THR A 576 28.99 -16.02 -17.32
CA THR A 576 28.26 -15.01 -16.54
C THR A 576 26.76 -15.08 -16.82
N ALA A 577 25.97 -15.08 -15.77
CA ALA A 577 24.51 -14.91 -15.84
C ALA A 577 24.14 -13.59 -15.14
N SER A 578 23.47 -12.67 -15.82
CA SER A 578 23.24 -11.30 -15.33
C SER A 578 21.80 -10.95 -15.02
N ASN A 579 21.74 -9.82 -14.45
CA ASN A 579 20.80 -8.83 -13.93
C ASN A 579 19.40 -8.63 -14.58
N ARG A 580 18.80 -9.62 -15.22
CA ARG A 580 17.33 -9.74 -15.21
C ARG A 580 17.03 -11.10 -14.63
N SER A 581 16.38 -11.07 -13.48
CA SER A 581 16.14 -12.24 -12.64
C SER A 581 15.74 -13.46 -13.46
N PRO A 582 16.41 -14.59 -13.27
CA PRO A 582 15.82 -15.85 -13.67
C PRO A 582 14.51 -15.98 -12.91
N SER A 583 13.42 -16.17 -13.61
CA SER A 583 12.12 -16.41 -13.03
C SER A 583 11.60 -17.78 -13.39
N PHE A 584 10.97 -18.42 -12.41
CA PHE A 584 10.21 -19.64 -12.59
C PHE A 584 8.78 -19.36 -12.13
N LYS A 585 7.87 -19.22 -13.07
CA LYS A 585 6.51 -18.75 -12.79
C LYS A 585 5.45 -19.71 -13.33
N LYS A 586 4.36 -19.85 -12.58
CA LYS A 586 3.16 -20.52 -13.06
C LYS A 586 2.47 -19.65 -14.11
N MET A 587 2.15 -20.20 -15.26
CA MET A 587 1.35 -19.51 -16.27
C MET A 587 -0.13 -19.69 -15.98
N SER A 588 -0.91 -18.61 -16.05
CA SER A 588 -2.37 -18.72 -16.10
C SER A 588 -2.82 -19.23 -17.49
N LYS A 589 -3.86 -20.07 -17.49
CA LYS A 589 -4.51 -20.48 -18.73
C LYS A 589 -5.32 -19.35 -19.30
#